data_568164393245bdd3d35a0724e05b8207
#
_entry.id   568164393245bdd3d35a0724e05b8207
#
_cell.length_a   1.000
_cell.length_b   1.000
_cell.length_c   1.000
_cell.angle_alpha   90.00
_cell.angle_beta   90.00
_cell.angle_gamma   90.00
#
_symmetry.space_group_name_H-M   'P 1'
#
loop_
_entity.id
_entity.type
_entity.pdbx_description
1 polymer ?
#
loop_
_entity_poly.entity_id
_entity_poly.type
_entity_poly.pdbx_seq_one_letter_code
_entity_poly.pdbx_strand_id
1 'polypeptide(L)'
;MALTFPSPEWTAQLKTVVNNDQAYAQSAKTWEGDFYFIIEPGPGIKQPVKMYLDLWHGKCRKAHIAAGVEDKPPEFTISGTLETYRRVFEKKLDPIQALMTRKLKVQGNMMKIVRSVKPTLDLVNCCSMIPTSYPDQVQA
;
A
#
# COMPACT_ATOMS: atom_id res chain seq x y z
N MET A 1 -11.11 16.11 -6.43
CA MET A 1 -11.55 15.00 -7.26
C MET A 1 -10.93 13.70 -6.74
N ALA A 2 -11.74 12.67 -6.56
CA ALA A 2 -11.26 11.40 -6.05
C ALA A 2 -10.58 10.58 -7.14
N LEU A 3 -9.53 9.85 -6.75
CA LEU A 3 -8.84 8.91 -7.64
C LEU A 3 -9.30 7.49 -7.32
N THR A 4 -9.42 6.67 -8.35
CA THR A 4 -9.81 5.28 -8.15
C THR A 4 -8.66 4.47 -7.57
N PHE A 5 -8.92 3.73 -6.49
CA PHE A 5 -7.97 2.76 -5.94
C PHE A 5 -8.46 1.35 -6.26
N PRO A 6 -7.64 0.48 -6.78
CA PRO A 6 -6.27 0.72 -7.27
C PRO A 6 -6.26 1.25 -8.70
N SER A 7 -5.28 2.11 -9.01
CA SER A 7 -5.09 2.62 -10.36
C SER A 7 -3.68 3.20 -10.50
N PRO A 8 -3.20 3.37 -11.73
CA PRO A 8 -1.91 4.04 -11.95
C PRO A 8 -1.89 5.47 -11.39
N GLU A 9 -2.99 6.20 -11.54
CA GLU A 9 -3.10 7.60 -11.08
C GLU A 9 -3.03 7.67 -9.57
N TRP A 10 -3.72 6.78 -8.87
CA TRP A 10 -3.68 6.72 -7.41
C TRP A 10 -2.27 6.39 -6.92
N THR A 11 -1.62 5.45 -7.58
CA THR A 11 -0.27 5.01 -7.21
C THR A 11 0.73 6.14 -7.41
N ALA A 12 0.63 6.87 -8.51
CA ALA A 12 1.49 8.04 -8.77
C ALA A 12 1.27 9.12 -7.71
N GLN A 13 0.02 9.35 -7.33
CA GLN A 13 -0.30 10.36 -6.30
C GLN A 13 0.28 9.94 -4.95
N LEU A 14 0.24 8.66 -4.62
CA LEU A 14 0.83 8.16 -3.37
C LEU A 14 2.32 8.49 -3.30
N LYS A 15 3.05 8.29 -4.41
CA LYS A 15 4.47 8.64 -4.45
C LYS A 15 4.67 10.11 -4.13
N THR A 16 3.85 10.98 -4.71
CA THR A 16 3.94 12.43 -4.46
C THR A 16 3.66 12.74 -2.98
N VAL A 17 2.60 12.16 -2.42
CA VAL A 17 2.23 12.41 -1.02
C VAL A 17 3.32 11.94 -0.08
N VAL A 18 3.83 10.71 -0.29
CA VAL A 18 4.89 10.14 0.56
C VAL A 18 6.14 11.03 0.51
N ASN A 19 6.54 11.47 -0.67
CA ASN A 19 7.77 12.25 -0.84
C ASN A 19 7.67 13.67 -0.30
N ASN A 20 6.46 14.12 0.05
CA ASN A 20 6.22 15.42 0.66
C ASN A 20 5.78 15.34 2.12
N ASP A 21 5.77 14.15 2.70
CA ASP A 21 5.34 13.94 4.08
C ASP A 21 6.54 13.87 5.01
N GLN A 22 6.71 14.91 5.85
CA GLN A 22 7.84 14.97 6.77
C GLN A 22 7.76 13.92 7.86
N ALA A 23 6.56 13.56 8.32
CA ALA A 23 6.41 12.53 9.35
C ALA A 23 6.92 11.19 8.84
N TYR A 24 6.55 10.81 7.62
CA TYR A 24 7.03 9.57 7.02
C TYR A 24 8.54 9.62 6.80
N ALA A 25 9.04 10.72 6.26
CA ALA A 25 10.48 10.88 6.02
C ALA A 25 11.29 10.66 7.30
N GLN A 26 10.77 11.14 8.42
CA GLN A 26 11.45 11.02 9.70
C GLN A 26 11.35 9.62 10.27
N SER A 27 10.14 9.04 10.29
CA SER A 27 9.94 7.72 10.91
C SER A 27 10.54 6.59 10.06
N ALA A 28 10.63 6.76 8.74
CA ALA A 28 11.11 5.73 7.83
C ALA A 28 12.53 5.99 7.33
N LYS A 29 13.27 6.89 7.96
CA LYS A 29 14.59 7.31 7.48
C LYS A 29 15.61 6.17 7.36
N THR A 30 15.40 5.08 8.10
CA THR A 30 16.28 3.91 8.03
C THR A 30 15.64 2.73 7.31
N TRP A 31 14.41 2.87 6.83
CA TRP A 31 13.72 1.77 6.16
C TRP A 31 14.35 1.51 4.78
N GLU A 32 14.57 0.22 4.47
CA GLU A 32 15.03 -0.25 3.18
C GLU A 32 14.20 -1.47 2.80
N GLY A 33 13.39 -1.35 1.75
CA GLY A 33 12.61 -2.48 1.30
C GLY A 33 11.51 -2.05 0.34
N ASP A 34 11.28 -2.89 -0.68
CA ASP A 34 10.25 -2.64 -1.67
C ASP A 34 9.13 -3.66 -1.52
N PHE A 35 7.99 -3.33 -2.12
CA PHE A 35 6.75 -4.07 -1.93
C PHE A 35 6.01 -4.27 -3.24
N TYR A 36 5.36 -5.44 -3.36
CA TYR A 36 4.12 -5.55 -4.10
C TYR A 36 2.97 -5.46 -3.10
N PHE A 37 2.00 -4.60 -3.41
CA PHE A 37 0.71 -4.64 -2.73
C PHE A 37 -0.28 -5.21 -3.73
N ILE A 38 -0.78 -6.41 -3.44
CA ILE A 38 -1.67 -7.12 -4.35
C ILE A 38 -3.10 -6.99 -3.85
N ILE A 39 -3.97 -6.46 -4.71
CA ILE A 39 -5.40 -6.39 -4.45
C ILE A 39 -6.01 -7.60 -5.12
N GLU A 40 -6.59 -8.50 -4.31
CA GLU A 40 -7.12 -9.78 -4.77
C GLU A 40 -8.41 -9.59 -5.56
N PRO A 41 -8.74 -10.52 -6.49
CA PRO A 41 -10.01 -10.46 -7.18
C PRO A 41 -11.19 -10.53 -6.23
N GLY A 42 -12.26 -9.83 -6.57
CA GLY A 42 -13.46 -9.76 -5.77
C GLY A 42 -14.36 -8.67 -6.30
N PRO A 43 -15.36 -8.23 -5.53
CA PRO A 43 -16.25 -7.15 -6.01
C PRO A 43 -15.43 -5.92 -6.43
N GLY A 44 -15.62 -5.48 -7.68
CA GLY A 44 -14.91 -4.35 -8.24
C GLY A 44 -13.53 -4.65 -8.82
N ILE A 45 -12.99 -5.85 -8.55
CA ILE A 45 -11.65 -6.24 -9.00
C ILE A 45 -11.76 -7.55 -9.77
N LYS A 46 -11.61 -7.50 -11.09
CA LYS A 46 -11.76 -8.69 -11.93
C LYS A 46 -10.51 -9.57 -11.92
N GLN A 47 -9.34 -8.94 -11.85
CA GLN A 47 -8.05 -9.65 -11.84
C GLN A 47 -7.17 -9.04 -10.76
N PRO A 48 -6.20 -9.80 -10.22
CA PRO A 48 -5.30 -9.24 -9.22
C PRO A 48 -4.59 -8.00 -9.75
N VAL A 49 -4.52 -6.97 -8.93
CA VAL A 49 -3.77 -5.75 -9.26
C VAL A 49 -2.53 -5.73 -8.38
N LYS A 50 -1.36 -5.60 -9.00
CA LYS A 50 -0.09 -5.52 -8.28
C LYS A 50 0.40 -4.08 -8.31
N MET A 51 0.48 -3.47 -7.13
CA MET A 51 1.00 -2.11 -6.99
C MET A 51 2.42 -2.20 -6.44
N TYR A 52 3.41 -1.71 -7.18
CA TYR A 52 4.81 -1.75 -6.77
C TYR A 52 5.19 -0.43 -6.09
N LEU A 53 5.82 -0.54 -4.92
CA LEU A 53 6.36 0.61 -4.20
C LEU A 53 7.78 0.31 -3.76
N ASP A 54 8.70 1.19 -4.14
CA ASP A 54 10.11 1.12 -3.72
C ASP A 54 10.34 2.17 -2.64
N LEU A 55 10.38 1.72 -1.39
CA LEU A 55 10.51 2.59 -0.22
C LEU A 55 11.92 2.49 0.34
N TRP A 56 12.59 3.65 0.43
CA TRP A 56 14.01 3.69 0.79
C TRP A 56 14.33 4.99 1.53
N HIS A 57 14.74 4.87 2.79
CA HIS A 57 15.19 6.00 3.63
C HIS A 57 14.18 7.15 3.66
N GLY A 58 12.92 6.82 3.83
CA GLY A 58 11.87 7.82 3.96
C GLY A 58 11.38 8.40 2.64
N LYS A 59 11.79 7.82 1.51
CA LYS A 59 11.39 8.24 0.17
C LYS A 59 10.69 7.10 -0.55
N CYS A 60 9.79 7.45 -1.45
CA CYS A 60 9.24 6.51 -2.43
C CYS A 60 9.96 6.77 -3.75
N ARG A 61 10.85 5.85 -4.12
CA ARG A 61 11.66 6.03 -5.33
C ARG A 61 10.89 5.68 -6.59
N LYS A 62 10.01 4.66 -6.50
CA LYS A 62 9.19 4.20 -7.61
C LYS A 62 7.82 3.81 -7.08
N ALA A 63 6.79 4.11 -7.86
CA ALA A 63 5.43 3.67 -7.56
C ALA A 63 4.67 3.52 -8.88
N HIS A 64 4.23 2.31 -9.17
CA HIS A 64 3.50 2.03 -10.41
C HIS A 64 2.72 0.73 -10.27
N ILE A 65 1.78 0.53 -11.19
CA ILE A 65 1.10 -0.75 -11.31
C ILE A 65 2.01 -1.68 -12.12
N ALA A 66 2.33 -2.85 -11.57
CA ALA A 66 3.19 -3.81 -12.26
C ALA A 66 2.43 -4.43 -13.43
N ALA A 67 3.03 -4.36 -14.62
CA ALA A 67 2.38 -4.79 -15.86
C ALA A 67 2.85 -6.16 -16.35
N GLY A 68 3.63 -6.88 -15.57
CA GLY A 68 4.14 -8.17 -15.96
C GLY A 68 5.07 -8.74 -14.92
N VAL A 69 5.96 -9.63 -15.35
CA VAL A 69 6.95 -10.24 -14.45
C VAL A 69 8.11 -9.27 -14.29
N GLU A 70 8.38 -8.87 -13.06
CA GLU A 70 9.55 -8.04 -12.77
C GLU A 70 10.82 -8.91 -12.84
N ASP A 71 11.94 -8.30 -13.25
CA ASP A 71 13.22 -9.01 -13.32
C ASP A 71 13.65 -9.52 -11.95
N LYS A 72 13.28 -8.79 -10.90
CA LYS A 72 13.66 -9.10 -9.53
C LYS A 72 12.43 -8.93 -8.64
N PRO A 73 12.05 -9.98 -7.87
CA PRO A 73 10.92 -9.84 -6.97
C PRO A 73 11.23 -8.83 -5.86
N PRO A 74 10.19 -8.13 -5.34
CA PRO A 74 10.40 -7.22 -4.23
C PRO A 74 10.68 -7.99 -2.94
N GLU A 75 11.17 -7.27 -1.94
CA GLU A 75 11.47 -7.88 -0.65
C GLU A 75 10.20 -8.40 0.02
N PHE A 76 9.08 -7.70 -0.14
CA PHE A 76 7.81 -8.07 0.49
C PHE A 76 6.69 -8.13 -0.54
N THR A 77 5.76 -9.06 -0.33
CA THR A 77 4.50 -9.10 -1.06
C THR A 77 3.38 -9.12 -0.03
N ILE A 78 2.50 -8.13 -0.10
CA ILE A 78 1.35 -8.03 0.80
C ILE A 78 0.09 -8.12 -0.03
N SER A 79 -0.79 -9.07 0.30
CA SER A 79 -2.02 -9.27 -0.46
C SER A 79 -3.23 -9.23 0.45
N GLY A 80 -4.34 -8.75 -0.10
CA GLY A 80 -5.61 -8.67 0.59
C GLY A 80 -6.71 -8.24 -0.35
N THR A 81 -7.93 -8.25 0.16
CA THR A 81 -9.10 -7.81 -0.62
C THR A 81 -9.17 -6.29 -0.68
N LEU A 82 -9.91 -5.78 -1.66
CA LEU A 82 -10.16 -4.34 -1.76
C LEU A 82 -10.79 -3.81 -0.48
N GLU A 83 -11.75 -4.54 0.09
CA GLU A 83 -12.39 -4.14 1.34
C GLU A 83 -11.38 -4.00 2.47
N THR A 84 -10.43 -4.93 2.59
CA THR A 84 -9.41 -4.87 3.64
C THR A 84 -8.54 -3.63 3.48
N TYR A 85 -8.07 -3.35 2.26
CA TYR A 85 -7.28 -2.14 2.01
C TYR A 85 -8.07 -0.88 2.33
N ARG A 86 -9.35 -0.82 1.91
CA ARG A 86 -10.20 0.33 2.20
C ARG A 86 -10.33 0.57 3.70
N ARG A 87 -10.57 -0.49 4.47
CA ARG A 87 -10.72 -0.36 5.91
C ARG A 87 -9.44 0.13 6.58
N VAL A 88 -8.30 -0.31 6.09
CA VAL A 88 -7.01 0.17 6.58
C VAL A 88 -6.84 1.66 6.26
N PHE A 89 -7.12 2.07 5.03
CA PHE A 89 -6.98 3.48 4.64
C PHE A 89 -7.98 4.38 5.36
N GLU A 90 -9.17 3.87 5.67
CA GLU A 90 -10.18 4.61 6.43
C GLU A 90 -9.94 4.55 7.93
N LYS A 91 -8.85 3.92 8.35
CA LYS A 91 -8.46 3.79 9.77
C LYS A 91 -9.48 3.01 10.60
N LYS A 92 -10.24 2.13 9.96
CA LYS A 92 -11.17 1.22 10.61
C LYS A 92 -10.53 -0.11 10.97
N LEU A 93 -9.35 -0.39 10.42
CA LEU A 93 -8.60 -1.61 10.66
C LEU A 93 -7.11 -1.23 10.79
N ASP A 94 -6.50 -1.58 11.91
CA ASP A 94 -5.08 -1.34 12.14
C ASP A 94 -4.25 -2.22 11.20
N PRO A 95 -3.28 -1.66 10.46
CA PRO A 95 -2.50 -2.46 9.51
C PRO A 95 -1.68 -3.55 10.17
N ILE A 96 -1.14 -3.31 11.36
CA ILE A 96 -0.35 -4.33 12.08
C ILE A 96 -1.27 -5.48 12.51
N GLN A 97 -2.46 -5.16 13.03
CA GLN A 97 -3.47 -6.17 13.36
C GLN A 97 -3.89 -6.94 12.13
N ALA A 98 -4.06 -6.27 10.99
CA ALA A 98 -4.44 -6.94 9.75
C ALA A 98 -3.39 -7.95 9.33
N LEU A 99 -2.10 -7.64 9.50
CA LEU A 99 -1.02 -8.58 9.21
C LEU A 99 -1.03 -9.75 10.20
N MET A 100 -1.20 -9.48 11.48
CA MET A 100 -1.16 -10.51 12.50
C MET A 100 -2.36 -11.44 12.45
N THR A 101 -3.52 -10.96 12.03
CA THR A 101 -4.74 -11.78 11.89
C THR A 101 -4.91 -12.34 10.49
N ARG A 102 -3.93 -12.12 9.61
CA ARG A 102 -3.92 -12.62 8.23
C ARG A 102 -5.03 -12.07 7.35
N LYS A 103 -5.60 -10.94 7.70
CA LYS A 103 -6.47 -10.20 6.79
C LYS A 103 -5.65 -9.57 5.67
N LEU A 104 -4.40 -9.22 5.97
CA LEU A 104 -3.37 -8.94 4.97
C LEU A 104 -2.33 -10.05 5.09
N LYS A 105 -2.05 -10.71 3.96
CA LYS A 105 -1.08 -11.82 3.92
C LYS A 105 0.25 -11.27 3.45
N VAL A 106 1.34 -11.67 4.13
CA VAL A 106 2.66 -11.17 3.81
C VAL A 106 3.59 -12.32 3.43
N GLN A 107 4.34 -12.13 2.35
CA GLN A 107 5.51 -12.94 2.00
C GLN A 107 6.73 -12.06 2.24
N GLY A 108 7.71 -12.60 2.97
CA GLY A 108 8.89 -11.87 3.39
C GLY A 108 9.00 -11.89 4.91
N ASN A 109 9.92 -11.10 5.43
CA ASN A 109 10.16 -11.06 6.88
C ASN A 109 9.11 -10.19 7.57
N MET A 110 8.03 -10.82 8.02
CA MET A 110 6.94 -10.11 8.68
C MET A 110 7.40 -9.35 9.91
N MET A 111 8.38 -9.88 10.65
CA MET A 111 8.86 -9.23 11.87
C MET A 111 9.51 -7.87 11.57
N LYS A 112 10.16 -7.73 10.41
CA LYS A 112 10.72 -6.44 10.01
C LYS A 112 9.64 -5.38 9.89
N ILE A 113 8.48 -5.75 9.31
CA ILE A 113 7.34 -4.84 9.17
C ILE A 113 6.71 -4.56 10.53
N VAL A 114 6.49 -5.60 11.32
CA VAL A 114 5.83 -5.48 12.64
C VAL A 114 6.65 -4.59 13.57
N ARG A 115 7.99 -4.66 13.49
CA ARG A 115 8.86 -3.80 14.28
C ARG A 115 8.89 -2.36 13.79
N SER A 116 8.41 -2.10 12.58
CA SER A 116 8.40 -0.77 11.97
C SER A 116 7.00 -0.17 12.07
N VAL A 117 6.45 -0.09 13.30
CA VAL A 117 5.08 0.35 13.52
C VAL A 117 4.86 1.78 13.04
N LYS A 118 5.74 2.71 13.45
CA LYS A 118 5.57 4.12 13.12
C LYS A 118 5.66 4.37 11.61
N PRO A 119 6.67 3.85 10.90
CA PRO A 119 6.69 4.01 9.43
C PRO A 119 5.46 3.43 8.76
N THR A 120 4.97 2.28 9.23
CA THR A 120 3.78 1.65 8.67
C THR A 120 2.56 2.54 8.84
N LEU A 121 2.36 3.09 10.04
CA LEU A 121 1.23 3.98 10.31
C LEU A 121 1.34 5.28 9.52
N ASP A 122 2.55 5.82 9.38
CA ASP A 122 2.74 7.05 8.63
C ASP A 122 2.50 6.83 7.13
N LEU A 123 2.87 5.65 6.60
CA LEU A 123 2.56 5.30 5.22
C LEU A 123 1.04 5.21 5.01
N VAL A 124 0.33 4.57 5.93
CA VAL A 124 -1.14 4.50 5.87
C VAL A 124 -1.75 5.90 5.93
N ASN A 125 -1.21 6.78 6.75
CA ASN A 125 -1.65 8.17 6.78
C ASN A 125 -1.53 8.84 5.42
N CYS A 126 -0.43 8.60 4.71
CA CYS A 126 -0.25 9.13 3.36
C CYS A 126 -1.34 8.62 2.43
N CYS A 127 -1.66 7.32 2.51
CA CYS A 127 -2.75 6.76 1.72
C CYS A 127 -4.08 7.43 2.06
N SER A 128 -4.32 7.69 3.34
CA SER A 128 -5.57 8.31 3.80
C SER A 128 -5.73 9.76 3.35
N MET A 129 -4.64 10.43 3.00
CA MET A 129 -4.69 11.81 2.51
C MET A 129 -5.18 11.92 1.08
N ILE A 130 -5.19 10.82 0.33
CA ILE A 130 -5.60 10.83 -1.07
C ILE A 130 -7.11 10.69 -1.15
N PRO A 131 -7.84 11.66 -1.71
CA PRO A 131 -9.26 11.48 -1.96
C PRO A 131 -9.46 10.27 -2.88
N THR A 132 -10.18 9.27 -2.42
CA THR A 132 -10.20 7.96 -3.06
C THR A 132 -11.62 7.48 -3.31
N SER A 133 -11.86 6.94 -4.51
CA SER A 133 -13.06 6.17 -4.80
C SER A 133 -12.69 4.71 -4.98
N TYR A 134 -13.61 3.82 -4.60
CA TYR A 134 -13.38 2.38 -4.64
C TYR A 134 -14.34 1.72 -5.62
N PRO A 135 -13.84 0.81 -6.49
CA PRO A 135 -14.70 0.22 -7.53
C PRO A 135 -15.87 -0.60 -6.99
N ASP A 136 -15.74 -1.18 -5.79
CA ASP A 136 -16.83 -1.95 -5.19
C ASP A 136 -17.93 -1.07 -4.60
N GLN A 137 -17.74 0.25 -4.57
CA GLN A 137 -18.70 1.22 -4.07
C GLN A 137 -19.32 2.06 -5.18
N VAL A 138 -19.03 1.73 -6.43
CA VAL A 138 -19.62 2.47 -7.56
C VAL A 138 -21.11 2.17 -7.63
N GLN A 139 -21.91 3.22 -7.65
CA GLN A 139 -23.35 3.11 -7.79
C GLN A 139 -23.72 2.99 -9.26
N ALA A 140 -24.57 2.04 -9.55
CA ALA A 140 -25.07 1.87 -10.90
C ALA A 140 -26.04 2.98 -11.29
#